data_febf6f7d4f61501786e0da2cf9d06f1b
#
_entry.id   febf6f7d4f61501786e0da2cf9d06f1b
#
_cell.length_a   1.000
_cell.length_b   1.000
_cell.length_c   1.000
_cell.angle_alpha   90.00
_cell.angle_beta   90.00
_cell.angle_gamma   90.00
#
_symmetry.space_group_name_H-M   'P 1'
#
loop_
_entity.id
_entity.type
_entity.pdbx_description
1 polymer ?
#
loop_
_entity_poly.entity_id
_entity_poly.type
_entity_poly.pdbx_seq_one_letter_code
_entity_poly.pdbx_strand_id
1 'polypeptide(L)'
;MANILSVRGLSFGYQGNQVLRGVDLEIPQGSIFGYLGKNGAGKSTTIKLLLGLLPIEEGEIFFRGVNLREAPLLLRSYSSSMIEHPFFYPFLTVSENLDYLDHIFRLGKGRKKEVLSLMGLNDHANKRAQSLSSGLKQRLGLAMCLFNHPEMLILDEPLNALDPQGIYELRSILKMLNQEEGVTIFLSSHILEELEKLADHVAIIHGGKVIYQGDISGLIKKQSNIVKFKIDNTSIITQLGYDSKFSLVEIHDANHVSFEIRNENEFAQLIALMSQERIAIYNITYQESALETAFIHLTE
;
A
#
# COMPACT_ATOMS: atom_id res chain seq x y z
N MET A 1 2.98 -17.25 -10.14
CA MET A 1 2.48 -17.60 -8.78
C MET A 1 0.98 -17.82 -8.86
N ALA A 2 0.41 -18.67 -8.01
CA ALA A 2 -1.05 -18.83 -7.96
C ALA A 2 -1.67 -17.65 -7.21
N ASN A 3 -2.88 -17.22 -7.63
CA ASN A 3 -3.60 -16.17 -6.93
C ASN A 3 -4.36 -16.78 -5.75
N ILE A 4 -4.25 -16.15 -4.58
CA ILE A 4 -5.04 -16.53 -3.40
C ILE A 4 -6.46 -15.95 -3.48
N LEU A 5 -6.58 -14.75 -4.07
CA LEU A 5 -7.85 -14.06 -4.25
C LEU A 5 -7.92 -13.44 -5.66
N SER A 6 -9.05 -13.62 -6.33
CA SER A 6 -9.35 -13.03 -7.64
C SER A 6 -10.73 -12.38 -7.63
N VAL A 7 -10.84 -11.24 -8.27
CA VAL A 7 -12.09 -10.48 -8.42
C VAL A 7 -12.33 -10.25 -9.90
N ARG A 8 -13.56 -10.46 -10.38
CA ARG A 8 -13.91 -10.31 -11.79
C ARG A 8 -15.18 -9.48 -11.95
N GLY A 9 -15.07 -8.37 -12.67
CA GLY A 9 -16.19 -7.52 -13.05
C GLY A 9 -17.00 -6.96 -11.88
N LEU A 10 -16.36 -6.75 -10.70
CA LEU A 10 -17.06 -6.35 -9.48
C LEU A 10 -17.60 -4.93 -9.62
N SER A 11 -18.93 -4.79 -9.58
CA SER A 11 -19.63 -3.50 -9.63
C SER A 11 -20.50 -3.34 -8.39
N PHE A 12 -20.59 -2.11 -7.88
CA PHE A 12 -21.41 -1.82 -6.71
C PHE A 12 -21.76 -0.33 -6.62
N GLY A 13 -22.95 -0.02 -6.12
CA GLY A 13 -23.41 1.35 -5.89
C GLY A 13 -24.25 1.50 -4.62
N TYR A 14 -24.21 2.68 -4.01
CA TYR A 14 -25.10 3.05 -2.91
C TYR A 14 -26.24 3.93 -3.42
N GLN A 15 -27.48 3.51 -3.24
CA GLN A 15 -28.67 4.33 -3.56
C GLN A 15 -28.63 4.95 -4.97
N GLY A 16 -28.20 4.18 -5.96
CA GLY A 16 -28.10 4.62 -7.36
C GLY A 16 -26.78 5.33 -7.73
N ASN A 17 -25.92 5.65 -6.76
CA ASN A 17 -24.59 6.19 -7.03
C ASN A 17 -23.59 5.05 -7.18
N GLN A 18 -23.15 4.80 -8.41
CA GLN A 18 -22.17 3.75 -8.70
C GLN A 18 -20.79 4.11 -8.19
N VAL A 19 -20.23 3.27 -7.29
CA VAL A 19 -18.92 3.43 -6.64
C VAL A 19 -17.88 2.56 -7.32
N LEU A 20 -18.20 1.30 -7.64
CA LEU A 20 -17.33 0.37 -8.36
C LEU A 20 -17.92 0.04 -9.71
N ARG A 21 -17.05 -0.07 -10.74
CA ARG A 21 -17.44 -0.17 -12.15
C ARG A 21 -16.63 -1.25 -12.86
N GLY A 22 -16.95 -2.52 -12.63
CA GLY A 22 -16.24 -3.63 -13.24
C GLY A 22 -14.79 -3.76 -12.75
N VAL A 23 -14.60 -3.84 -11.44
CA VAL A 23 -13.27 -4.00 -10.84
C VAL A 23 -12.79 -5.42 -11.01
N ASP A 24 -11.59 -5.57 -11.59
CA ASP A 24 -10.84 -6.82 -11.68
C ASP A 24 -9.60 -6.74 -10.80
N LEU A 25 -9.33 -7.79 -10.00
CA LEU A 25 -8.15 -7.88 -9.13
C LEU A 25 -7.62 -9.31 -9.10
N GLU A 26 -6.30 -9.44 -9.15
CA GLU A 26 -5.60 -10.71 -9.01
C GLU A 26 -4.52 -10.57 -7.93
N ILE A 27 -4.70 -11.21 -6.78
CA ILE A 27 -3.81 -11.08 -5.63
C ILE A 27 -2.97 -12.35 -5.51
N PRO A 28 -1.65 -12.28 -5.79
CA PRO A 28 -0.76 -13.42 -5.69
C PRO A 28 -0.62 -13.90 -4.24
N GLN A 29 -0.59 -15.22 -4.04
CA GLN A 29 -0.35 -15.82 -2.74
C GLN A 29 1.06 -15.48 -2.23
N GLY A 30 1.18 -15.13 -0.95
CA GLY A 30 2.45 -14.79 -0.31
C GLY A 30 2.99 -13.42 -0.72
N SER A 31 2.18 -12.54 -1.33
CA SER A 31 2.60 -11.18 -1.66
C SER A 31 2.09 -10.15 -0.65
N ILE A 32 2.75 -9.01 -0.63
CA ILE A 32 2.19 -7.78 -0.06
C ILE A 32 1.60 -6.98 -1.21
N PHE A 33 0.28 -6.90 -1.26
CA PHE A 33 -0.49 -6.27 -2.32
C PHE A 33 -1.06 -4.92 -1.87
N GLY A 34 -0.61 -3.84 -2.48
CA GLY A 34 -1.10 -2.48 -2.25
C GLY A 34 -2.32 -2.15 -3.11
N TYR A 35 -3.38 -1.63 -2.51
CA TYR A 35 -4.55 -1.12 -3.21
C TYR A 35 -4.62 0.40 -3.07
N LEU A 36 -4.14 1.09 -4.09
CA LEU A 36 -3.89 2.52 -4.10
C LEU A 36 -5.04 3.29 -4.73
N GLY A 37 -5.42 4.42 -4.14
CA GLY A 37 -6.40 5.34 -4.72
C GLY A 37 -6.72 6.53 -3.82
N LYS A 38 -7.20 7.61 -4.42
CA LYS A 38 -7.68 8.79 -3.67
C LYS A 38 -8.84 8.42 -2.74
N ASN A 39 -9.11 9.28 -1.76
CA ASN A 39 -10.30 9.12 -0.93
C ASN A 39 -11.57 9.16 -1.80
N GLY A 40 -12.50 8.23 -1.54
CA GLY A 40 -13.70 8.08 -2.35
C GLY A 40 -13.53 7.26 -3.65
N ALA A 41 -12.33 6.76 -3.98
CA ALA A 41 -12.12 5.96 -5.19
C ALA A 41 -12.79 4.57 -5.16
N GLY A 42 -13.22 4.08 -3.99
CA GLY A 42 -13.89 2.79 -3.83
C GLY A 42 -13.11 1.75 -3.02
N LYS A 43 -11.95 2.10 -2.43
CA LYS A 43 -11.09 1.15 -1.69
C LYS A 43 -11.83 0.40 -0.57
N SER A 44 -12.38 1.12 0.41
CA SER A 44 -13.11 0.50 1.53
C SER A 44 -14.37 -0.23 1.09
N THR A 45 -15.03 0.23 0.00
CA THR A 45 -16.18 -0.48 -0.60
C THR A 45 -15.74 -1.82 -1.17
N THR A 46 -14.62 -1.87 -1.89
CA THR A 46 -14.03 -3.13 -2.38
C THR A 46 -13.74 -4.07 -1.22
N ILE A 47 -13.06 -3.59 -0.17
CA ILE A 47 -12.76 -4.39 1.03
C ILE A 47 -14.04 -4.93 1.69
N LYS A 48 -15.07 -4.10 1.84
CA LYS A 48 -16.35 -4.52 2.43
C LYS A 48 -17.04 -5.61 1.60
N LEU A 49 -16.94 -5.56 0.27
CA LEU A 49 -17.46 -6.59 -0.63
C LEU A 49 -16.64 -7.89 -0.53
N LEU A 50 -15.30 -7.80 -0.51
CA LEU A 50 -14.42 -8.96 -0.32
C LEU A 50 -14.77 -9.71 0.96
N LEU A 51 -14.99 -8.98 2.05
CA LEU A 51 -15.34 -9.56 3.35
C LEU A 51 -16.81 -9.97 3.48
N GLY A 52 -17.63 -9.78 2.42
CA GLY A 52 -19.05 -10.09 2.45
C GLY A 52 -19.84 -9.26 3.48
N LEU A 53 -19.36 -8.05 3.78
CA LEU A 53 -20.08 -7.06 4.59
C LEU A 53 -21.10 -6.28 3.75
N LEU A 54 -20.95 -6.34 2.43
CA LEU A 54 -21.89 -5.85 1.44
C LEU A 54 -22.27 -6.99 0.49
N PRO A 55 -23.50 -7.03 -0.05
CA PRO A 55 -23.91 -8.05 -0.99
C PRO A 55 -23.20 -7.86 -2.33
N ILE A 56 -22.77 -8.96 -2.95
CA ILE A 56 -22.21 -8.97 -4.31
C ILE A 56 -23.38 -9.01 -5.28
N GLU A 57 -23.74 -7.86 -5.85
CA GLU A 57 -24.81 -7.73 -6.83
C GLU A 57 -24.33 -8.13 -8.23
N GLU A 58 -23.18 -7.62 -8.64
CA GLU A 58 -22.57 -7.84 -9.95
C GLU A 58 -21.09 -8.18 -9.81
N GLY A 59 -20.61 -9.13 -10.61
CA GLY A 59 -19.24 -9.66 -10.57
C GLY A 59 -19.09 -10.90 -9.71
N GLU A 60 -17.85 -11.37 -9.59
CA GLU A 60 -17.50 -12.59 -8.89
C GLU A 60 -16.22 -12.39 -8.06
N ILE A 61 -16.14 -13.05 -6.91
CA ILE A 61 -14.96 -13.08 -6.05
C ILE A 61 -14.60 -14.54 -5.80
N PHE A 62 -13.35 -14.89 -6.06
CA PHE A 62 -12.81 -16.23 -5.86
C PHE A 62 -11.73 -16.18 -4.77
N PHE A 63 -11.81 -17.07 -3.81
CA PHE A 63 -10.75 -17.29 -2.84
C PHE A 63 -10.25 -18.72 -3.00
N ARG A 64 -8.94 -18.92 -3.25
CA ARG A 64 -8.35 -20.23 -3.57
C ARG A 64 -9.07 -20.94 -4.72
N GLY A 65 -9.53 -20.19 -5.71
CA GLY A 65 -10.26 -20.72 -6.86
C GLY A 65 -11.73 -21.05 -6.61
N VAL A 66 -12.24 -20.92 -5.37
CA VAL A 66 -13.64 -21.18 -5.01
C VAL A 66 -14.43 -19.86 -5.04
N ASN A 67 -15.57 -19.85 -5.75
CA ASN A 67 -16.45 -18.68 -5.80
C ASN A 67 -17.09 -18.43 -4.43
N LEU A 68 -16.95 -17.20 -3.91
CA LEU A 68 -17.53 -16.86 -2.60
C LEU A 68 -19.06 -16.81 -2.59
N ARG A 69 -19.74 -16.81 -3.72
CA ARG A 69 -21.20 -17.02 -3.78
C ARG A 69 -21.56 -18.45 -3.34
N GLU A 70 -20.71 -19.43 -3.63
CA GLU A 70 -20.93 -20.84 -3.27
C GLU A 70 -20.44 -21.14 -1.84
N ALA A 71 -19.39 -20.43 -1.39
CA ALA A 71 -18.80 -20.58 -0.07
C ALA A 71 -18.58 -19.22 0.63
N PRO A 72 -19.63 -18.52 1.09
CA PRO A 72 -19.55 -17.13 1.57
C PRO A 72 -18.65 -16.92 2.80
N LEU A 73 -18.42 -17.97 3.58
CA LEU A 73 -17.59 -17.91 4.80
C LEU A 73 -16.13 -18.31 4.55
N LEU A 74 -15.80 -18.81 3.35
CA LEU A 74 -14.48 -19.38 3.08
C LEU A 74 -13.37 -18.34 3.32
N LEU A 75 -13.47 -17.16 2.76
CA LEU A 75 -12.47 -16.11 2.98
C LEU A 75 -12.32 -15.75 4.46
N ARG A 76 -13.45 -15.59 5.17
CA ARG A 76 -13.44 -15.24 6.60
C ARG A 76 -12.82 -16.32 7.49
N SER A 77 -12.86 -17.58 7.07
CA SER A 77 -12.27 -18.69 7.82
C SER A 77 -10.74 -18.72 7.74
N TYR A 78 -10.17 -18.13 6.68
CA TYR A 78 -8.73 -18.15 6.41
C TYR A 78 -8.11 -16.75 6.39
N SER A 79 -8.90 -15.69 6.57
CA SER A 79 -8.41 -14.33 6.62
C SER A 79 -8.80 -13.63 7.92
N SER A 80 -8.04 -12.60 8.24
CA SER A 80 -8.42 -11.61 9.25
C SER A 80 -8.37 -10.22 8.65
N SER A 81 -9.15 -9.31 9.20
CA SER A 81 -9.26 -7.96 8.65
C SER A 81 -9.30 -6.89 9.72
N MET A 82 -8.75 -5.74 9.36
CA MET A 82 -8.87 -4.51 10.13
C MET A 82 -9.38 -3.41 9.20
N ILE A 83 -10.60 -2.92 9.44
CA ILE A 83 -11.28 -1.94 8.61
C ILE A 83 -11.39 -0.64 9.37
N GLU A 84 -10.97 0.47 8.75
CA GLU A 84 -11.00 1.84 9.27
C GLU A 84 -10.20 2.02 10.56
N HIS A 85 -10.58 1.33 11.66
CA HIS A 85 -9.91 1.43 12.96
C HIS A 85 -9.73 0.06 13.59
N PRO A 86 -8.68 -0.13 14.43
CA PRO A 86 -8.51 -1.36 15.19
C PRO A 86 -9.67 -1.55 16.15
N PHE A 87 -10.33 -2.71 16.07
CA PHE A 87 -11.40 -3.08 16.96
C PHE A 87 -10.87 -3.86 18.17
N PHE A 88 -11.18 -3.41 19.36
CA PHE A 88 -10.88 -4.07 20.62
C PHE A 88 -11.86 -3.59 21.71
N TYR A 89 -11.91 -4.29 22.82
CA TYR A 89 -12.69 -3.88 23.99
C TYR A 89 -11.88 -2.87 24.81
N PRO A 90 -12.29 -1.58 24.85
CA PRO A 90 -11.44 -0.50 25.39
C PRO A 90 -11.23 -0.60 26.90
N PHE A 91 -12.17 -1.20 27.64
CA PHE A 91 -12.10 -1.35 29.10
C PHE A 91 -11.32 -2.58 29.54
N LEU A 92 -11.10 -3.54 28.66
CA LEU A 92 -10.25 -4.70 28.90
C LEU A 92 -8.78 -4.31 28.76
N THR A 93 -7.92 -5.05 29.43
CA THR A 93 -6.47 -4.98 29.21
C THR A 93 -6.09 -5.58 27.84
N VAL A 94 -4.86 -5.32 27.38
CA VAL A 94 -4.33 -5.95 26.17
C VAL A 94 -4.42 -7.48 26.28
N SER A 95 -4.00 -8.04 27.42
CA SER A 95 -4.05 -9.48 27.68
C SER A 95 -5.49 -10.02 27.65
N GLU A 96 -6.44 -9.34 28.29
CA GLU A 96 -7.86 -9.76 28.33
C GLU A 96 -8.53 -9.72 26.95
N ASN A 97 -8.16 -8.75 26.09
CA ASN A 97 -8.62 -8.73 24.71
C ASN A 97 -8.20 -9.99 23.93
N LEU A 98 -6.98 -10.45 24.14
CA LEU A 98 -6.49 -11.70 23.52
C LEU A 98 -7.07 -12.95 24.21
N ASP A 99 -7.32 -12.93 25.52
CA ASP A 99 -8.01 -14.01 26.22
C ASP A 99 -9.44 -14.20 25.69
N TYR A 100 -10.12 -13.12 25.31
CA TYR A 100 -11.43 -13.17 24.66
C TYR A 100 -11.37 -13.97 23.35
N LEU A 101 -10.34 -13.75 22.53
CA LEU A 101 -10.12 -14.53 21.30
C LEU A 101 -9.76 -15.99 21.59
N ASP A 102 -8.96 -16.23 22.64
CA ASP A 102 -8.61 -17.61 23.02
C ASP A 102 -9.84 -18.42 23.48
N HIS A 103 -10.83 -17.80 24.09
CA HIS A 103 -12.13 -18.44 24.39
C HIS A 103 -12.87 -18.87 23.12
N ILE A 104 -12.73 -18.13 22.02
CA ILE A 104 -13.38 -18.42 20.74
C ILE A 104 -12.60 -19.50 19.98
N PHE A 105 -11.30 -19.28 19.78
CA PHE A 105 -10.45 -20.11 18.89
C PHE A 105 -9.81 -21.31 19.61
N ARG A 106 -9.68 -21.27 20.94
CA ARG A 106 -9.12 -22.32 21.80
C ARG A 106 -7.69 -22.73 21.44
N LEU A 107 -6.86 -21.76 21.09
CA LEU A 107 -5.46 -21.97 20.68
C LEU A 107 -4.49 -22.07 21.88
N GLY A 108 -4.95 -21.66 23.07
CA GLY A 108 -4.23 -21.80 24.32
C GLY A 108 -3.24 -20.67 24.63
N LYS A 109 -2.73 -20.69 25.87
CA LYS A 109 -1.86 -19.59 26.40
C LYS A 109 -0.57 -19.36 25.61
N GLY A 110 -0.10 -20.36 24.89
CA GLY A 110 1.09 -20.25 24.03
C GLY A 110 0.91 -19.22 22.95
N ARG A 111 -0.23 -19.26 22.26
CA ARG A 111 -0.53 -18.33 21.15
C ARG A 111 -0.63 -16.87 21.62
N LYS A 112 -1.27 -16.64 22.75
CA LYS A 112 -1.34 -15.31 23.35
C LYS A 112 0.06 -14.73 23.60
N LYS A 113 0.95 -15.51 24.22
CA LYS A 113 2.32 -15.07 24.50
C LYS A 113 3.10 -14.77 23.23
N GLU A 114 2.97 -15.62 22.24
CA GLU A 114 3.60 -15.45 20.92
C GLU A 114 3.16 -14.15 20.26
N VAL A 115 1.84 -13.90 20.15
CA VAL A 115 1.30 -12.70 19.51
C VAL A 115 1.66 -11.42 20.27
N LEU A 116 1.65 -11.46 21.61
CA LEU A 116 2.10 -10.33 22.43
C LEU A 116 3.57 -10.00 22.16
N SER A 117 4.41 -11.02 22.04
CA SER A 117 5.85 -10.84 21.76
C SER A 117 6.05 -10.29 20.35
N LEU A 118 5.39 -10.86 19.36
CA LEU A 118 5.45 -10.46 17.96
C LEU A 118 5.09 -8.98 17.76
N MET A 119 4.06 -8.53 18.45
CA MET A 119 3.59 -7.14 18.36
C MET A 119 4.29 -6.17 19.33
N GLY A 120 5.25 -6.65 20.13
CA GLY A 120 5.94 -5.82 21.12
C GLY A 120 5.01 -5.29 22.22
N LEU A 121 4.00 -6.09 22.62
CA LEU A 121 2.97 -5.70 23.59
C LEU A 121 3.18 -6.29 24.99
N ASN A 122 4.27 -7.03 25.24
CA ASN A 122 4.52 -7.71 26.52
C ASN A 122 4.46 -6.74 27.71
N ASP A 123 5.16 -5.60 27.63
CA ASP A 123 5.23 -4.58 28.70
C ASP A 123 3.91 -3.81 28.87
N HIS A 124 3.00 -3.99 27.95
CA HIS A 124 1.69 -3.35 27.93
C HIS A 124 0.53 -4.32 28.21
N ALA A 125 0.81 -5.61 28.41
CA ALA A 125 -0.18 -6.67 28.53
C ALA A 125 -1.27 -6.38 29.60
N ASN A 126 -0.89 -5.74 30.72
CA ASN A 126 -1.80 -5.40 31.81
C ASN A 126 -2.39 -3.98 31.71
N LYS A 127 -2.06 -3.20 30.68
CA LYS A 127 -2.67 -1.88 30.47
C LYS A 127 -4.03 -2.00 29.79
N ARG A 128 -4.98 -1.15 30.19
CA ARG A 128 -6.28 -1.06 29.51
C ARG A 128 -6.10 -0.56 28.09
N ALA A 129 -6.80 -1.18 27.13
CA ALA A 129 -6.65 -0.86 25.71
C ALA A 129 -6.97 0.61 25.40
N GLN A 130 -7.94 1.23 26.10
CA GLN A 130 -8.25 2.65 25.92
C GLN A 130 -7.08 3.59 26.23
N SER A 131 -6.20 3.24 27.16
CA SER A 131 -5.06 4.06 27.61
C SER A 131 -3.83 3.95 26.73
N LEU A 132 -3.84 3.11 25.71
CA LEU A 132 -2.74 2.93 24.79
C LEU A 132 -2.60 4.14 23.83
N SER A 133 -1.35 4.39 23.36
CA SER A 133 -1.13 5.31 22.25
C SER A 133 -1.76 4.78 20.94
N SER A 134 -1.89 5.63 19.92
CA SER A 134 -2.43 5.22 18.61
C SER A 134 -1.66 4.04 18.02
N GLY A 135 -0.33 4.08 18.04
CA GLY A 135 0.52 3.00 17.55
C GLY A 135 0.33 1.68 18.32
N LEU A 136 0.23 1.74 19.66
CA LEU A 136 -0.02 0.55 20.47
C LEU A 136 -1.44 -0.01 20.26
N LYS A 137 -2.44 0.85 20.01
CA LYS A 137 -3.79 0.42 19.61
C LYS A 137 -3.78 -0.30 18.28
N GLN A 138 -3.03 0.22 17.32
CA GLN A 138 -2.86 -0.41 16.00
C GLN A 138 -2.21 -1.78 16.13
N ARG A 139 -1.14 -1.90 16.93
CA ARG A 139 -0.48 -3.18 17.24
C ARG A 139 -1.43 -4.16 17.93
N LEU A 140 -2.28 -3.69 18.85
CA LEU A 140 -3.29 -4.55 19.48
C LEU A 140 -4.32 -5.05 18.44
N GLY A 141 -4.79 -4.19 17.55
CA GLY A 141 -5.70 -4.60 16.47
C GLY A 141 -5.07 -5.67 15.57
N LEU A 142 -3.80 -5.49 15.19
CA LEU A 142 -3.06 -6.52 14.42
C LEU A 142 -2.83 -7.80 15.23
N ALA A 143 -2.50 -7.68 16.53
CA ALA A 143 -2.38 -8.82 17.41
C ALA A 143 -3.66 -9.67 17.41
N MET A 144 -4.81 -9.01 17.47
CA MET A 144 -6.10 -9.68 17.40
C MET A 144 -6.36 -10.31 16.02
N CYS A 145 -5.97 -9.63 14.93
CA CYS A 145 -6.07 -10.18 13.58
C CYS A 145 -5.19 -11.43 13.39
N LEU A 146 -4.00 -11.45 13.99
CA LEU A 146 -3.06 -12.56 13.85
C LEU A 146 -3.38 -13.77 14.73
N PHE A 147 -4.29 -13.60 15.69
CA PHE A 147 -4.52 -14.60 16.73
C PHE A 147 -4.89 -15.97 16.20
N ASN A 148 -5.67 -16.05 15.12
CA ASN A 148 -6.16 -17.30 14.51
C ASN A 148 -5.30 -17.82 13.34
N HIS A 149 -4.04 -17.41 13.22
CA HIS A 149 -3.12 -17.81 12.13
C HIS A 149 -3.72 -17.61 10.72
N PRO A 150 -4.08 -16.36 10.34
CA PRO A 150 -4.69 -16.14 9.04
C PRO A 150 -3.68 -16.36 7.92
N GLU A 151 -4.15 -16.92 6.80
CA GLU A 151 -3.35 -16.99 5.57
C GLU A 151 -3.32 -15.69 4.80
N MET A 152 -4.33 -14.83 5.05
CA MET A 152 -4.46 -13.52 4.43
C MET A 152 -4.89 -12.46 5.45
N LEU A 153 -4.19 -11.33 5.44
CA LEU A 153 -4.58 -10.11 6.14
C LEU A 153 -5.18 -9.11 5.16
N ILE A 154 -6.33 -8.53 5.51
CA ILE A 154 -6.98 -7.47 4.75
C ILE A 154 -7.05 -6.23 5.63
N LEU A 155 -6.29 -5.19 5.26
CA LEU A 155 -6.08 -4.01 6.09
C LEU A 155 -6.54 -2.75 5.34
N ASP A 156 -7.49 -2.02 5.90
CA ASP A 156 -7.96 -0.77 5.33
C ASP A 156 -7.23 0.41 5.97
N GLU A 157 -6.37 1.08 5.19
CA GLU A 157 -5.58 2.24 5.59
C GLU A 157 -4.79 2.04 6.90
N PRO A 158 -4.02 0.93 7.07
CA PRO A 158 -3.44 0.56 8.37
C PRO A 158 -2.35 1.53 8.86
N LEU A 159 -1.81 2.36 7.98
CA LEU A 159 -0.74 3.32 8.29
C LEU A 159 -1.28 4.70 8.70
N ASN A 160 -2.59 4.91 8.55
CA ASN A 160 -3.20 6.19 8.90
C ASN A 160 -3.10 6.48 10.40
N ALA A 161 -2.97 7.76 10.73
CA ALA A 161 -2.90 8.27 12.09
C ALA A 161 -1.72 7.76 12.94
N LEU A 162 -0.70 7.18 12.30
CA LEU A 162 0.58 6.85 12.91
C LEU A 162 1.60 7.96 12.68
N ASP A 163 2.48 8.16 13.65
CA ASP A 163 3.67 8.98 13.49
C ASP A 163 4.72 8.25 12.62
N PRO A 164 5.75 8.92 12.11
CA PRO A 164 6.75 8.30 11.25
C PRO A 164 7.41 7.07 11.85
N GLN A 165 7.64 7.06 13.17
CA GLN A 165 8.19 5.91 13.87
C GLN A 165 7.21 4.73 13.88
N GLY A 166 5.94 4.98 14.15
CA GLY A 166 4.87 3.97 14.13
C GLY A 166 4.68 3.36 12.73
N ILE A 167 4.77 4.18 11.68
CA ILE A 167 4.74 3.71 10.29
C ILE A 167 5.91 2.76 10.00
N TYR A 168 7.14 3.16 10.37
CA TYR A 168 8.33 2.33 10.19
C TYR A 168 8.20 0.97 10.89
N GLU A 169 7.77 0.99 12.16
CA GLU A 169 7.60 -0.22 12.97
C GLU A 169 6.52 -1.14 12.41
N LEU A 170 5.35 -0.58 12.02
CA LEU A 170 4.27 -1.37 11.43
C LEU A 170 4.69 -1.99 10.10
N ARG A 171 5.38 -1.23 9.24
CA ARG A 171 5.92 -1.74 7.98
C ARG A 171 6.88 -2.91 8.21
N SER A 172 7.76 -2.81 9.20
CA SER A 172 8.69 -3.89 9.55
C SER A 172 7.96 -5.15 10.01
N ILE A 173 6.89 -4.99 10.81
CA ILE A 173 6.03 -6.10 11.25
C ILE A 173 5.35 -6.76 10.05
N LEU A 174 4.73 -5.98 9.14
CA LEU A 174 4.04 -6.53 7.97
C LEU A 174 5.01 -7.28 7.05
N LYS A 175 6.22 -6.75 6.82
CA LYS A 175 7.26 -7.44 6.05
C LYS A 175 7.67 -8.77 6.70
N MET A 176 7.90 -8.77 8.00
CA MET A 176 8.26 -9.96 8.74
C MET A 176 7.16 -11.04 8.65
N LEU A 177 5.89 -10.67 8.87
CA LEU A 177 4.74 -11.59 8.72
C LEU A 177 4.65 -12.21 7.32
N ASN A 178 4.92 -11.41 6.30
CA ASN A 178 4.91 -11.91 4.93
C ASN A 178 6.11 -12.83 4.64
N GLN A 179 7.33 -12.43 5.02
CA GLN A 179 8.56 -13.14 4.68
C GLN A 179 8.79 -14.40 5.51
N GLU A 180 8.47 -14.35 6.81
CA GLU A 180 8.76 -15.44 7.75
C GLU A 180 7.56 -16.37 7.95
N GLU A 181 6.33 -15.84 7.96
CA GLU A 181 5.12 -16.61 8.18
C GLU A 181 4.32 -16.91 6.89
N GLY A 182 4.74 -16.33 5.75
CA GLY A 182 4.09 -16.56 4.46
C GLY A 182 2.69 -15.95 4.32
N VAL A 183 2.31 -15.03 5.21
CA VAL A 183 1.00 -14.39 5.21
C VAL A 183 0.86 -13.49 3.98
N THR A 184 -0.21 -13.68 3.20
CA THR A 184 -0.57 -12.73 2.13
C THR A 184 -1.18 -11.48 2.75
N ILE A 185 -0.73 -10.31 2.34
CA ILE A 185 -1.22 -9.04 2.89
C ILE A 185 -1.84 -8.21 1.77
N PHE A 186 -3.13 -7.91 1.90
CA PHE A 186 -3.83 -6.93 1.08
C PHE A 186 -4.05 -5.68 1.91
N LEU A 187 -3.50 -4.55 1.49
CA LEU A 187 -3.69 -3.30 2.21
C LEU A 187 -4.09 -2.16 1.29
N SER A 188 -5.07 -1.38 1.70
CA SER A 188 -5.41 -0.12 1.05
C SER A 188 -4.53 1.00 1.57
N SER A 189 -4.21 1.96 0.69
CA SER A 189 -3.56 3.21 1.07
C SER A 189 -3.87 4.32 0.07
N HIS A 190 -3.74 5.55 0.52
CA HIS A 190 -3.65 6.73 -0.33
C HIS A 190 -2.25 7.35 -0.32
N ILE A 191 -1.32 6.78 0.46
CA ILE A 191 0.08 7.24 0.60
C ILE A 191 0.96 6.35 -0.27
N LEU A 192 1.36 6.88 -1.42
CA LEU A 192 2.15 6.16 -2.43
C LEU A 192 3.51 5.74 -1.92
N GLU A 193 4.23 6.66 -1.29
CA GLU A 193 5.59 6.46 -0.80
C GLU A 193 5.69 5.29 0.18
N GLU A 194 4.66 5.09 1.02
CA GLU A 194 4.64 3.98 1.97
C GLU A 194 4.37 2.64 1.29
N LEU A 195 3.50 2.63 0.26
CA LEU A 195 3.28 1.43 -0.55
C LEU A 195 4.52 1.05 -1.34
N GLU A 196 5.24 2.01 -1.91
CA GLU A 196 6.49 1.78 -2.63
C GLU A 196 7.54 1.07 -1.77
N LYS A 197 7.60 1.41 -0.49
CA LYS A 197 8.53 0.81 0.48
C LYS A 197 8.07 -0.55 1.02
N LEU A 198 6.79 -0.90 0.85
CA LEU A 198 6.18 -2.06 1.51
C LEU A 198 5.72 -3.13 0.52
N ALA A 199 5.03 -2.76 -0.56
CA ALA A 199 4.31 -3.67 -1.43
C ALA A 199 5.19 -4.26 -2.54
N ASP A 200 4.91 -5.51 -2.92
CA ASP A 200 5.50 -6.18 -4.09
C ASP A 200 4.65 -5.91 -5.34
N HIS A 201 3.33 -5.94 -5.15
CA HIS A 201 2.33 -5.73 -6.20
C HIS A 201 1.41 -4.57 -5.83
N VAL A 202 0.90 -3.89 -6.82
CA VAL A 202 -0.02 -2.76 -6.63
C VAL A 202 -1.16 -2.81 -7.65
N ALA A 203 -2.37 -2.45 -7.21
CA ALA A 203 -3.44 -2.04 -8.08
C ALA A 203 -3.85 -0.60 -7.77
N ILE A 204 -4.06 0.19 -8.82
CA ILE A 204 -4.47 1.59 -8.73
C ILE A 204 -5.95 1.69 -9.10
N ILE A 205 -6.77 2.17 -8.17
CA ILE A 205 -8.18 2.44 -8.41
C ILE A 205 -8.44 3.94 -8.55
N HIS A 206 -9.14 4.30 -9.63
CA HIS A 206 -9.58 5.66 -9.90
C HIS A 206 -11.01 5.66 -10.47
N GLY A 207 -11.89 6.52 -9.96
CA GLY A 207 -13.28 6.60 -10.42
C GLY A 207 -14.05 5.28 -10.38
N GLY A 208 -13.73 4.40 -9.43
CA GLY A 208 -14.35 3.08 -9.28
C GLY A 208 -13.85 2.01 -10.25
N LYS A 209 -12.77 2.25 -10.99
CA LYS A 209 -12.14 1.29 -11.91
C LYS A 209 -10.68 1.06 -11.53
N VAL A 210 -10.20 -0.17 -11.69
CA VAL A 210 -8.77 -0.46 -11.64
C VAL A 210 -8.15 -0.03 -12.97
N ILE A 211 -7.26 0.96 -12.90
CA ILE A 211 -6.58 1.53 -14.07
C ILE A 211 -5.18 0.96 -14.27
N TYR A 212 -4.63 0.33 -13.25
CA TYR A 212 -3.36 -0.39 -13.29
C TYR A 212 -3.37 -1.53 -12.29
N GLN A 213 -2.76 -2.64 -12.65
CA GLN A 213 -2.39 -3.71 -11.73
C GLN A 213 -1.12 -4.38 -12.22
N GLY A 214 -0.19 -4.63 -11.30
CA GLY A 214 1.06 -5.33 -11.60
C GLY A 214 2.09 -5.23 -10.50
N ASP A 215 3.29 -5.66 -10.83
CA ASP A 215 4.47 -5.54 -9.99
C ASP A 215 4.85 -4.05 -9.83
N ILE A 216 5.11 -3.64 -8.60
CA ILE A 216 5.48 -2.25 -8.29
C ILE A 216 6.81 -1.87 -8.94
N SER A 217 7.78 -2.79 -9.00
CA SER A 217 9.07 -2.56 -9.65
C SER A 217 8.94 -2.40 -11.17
N GLY A 218 7.97 -3.07 -11.79
CA GLY A 218 7.65 -2.91 -13.21
C GLY A 218 7.00 -1.57 -13.52
N LEU A 219 6.19 -1.05 -12.60
CA LEU A 219 5.59 0.28 -12.72
C LEU A 219 6.68 1.37 -12.62
N ILE A 220 7.57 1.25 -11.64
CA ILE A 220 8.69 2.17 -11.42
C ILE A 220 9.66 2.18 -12.60
N LYS A 221 10.01 1.01 -13.15
CA LYS A 221 10.92 0.89 -14.30
C LYS A 221 10.36 1.43 -15.61
N LYS A 222 9.05 1.46 -15.78
CA LYS A 222 8.39 2.04 -16.95
C LYS A 222 8.40 3.57 -16.95
N GLN A 223 8.66 4.15 -15.81
CA GLN A 223 8.80 5.60 -15.69
C GLN A 223 10.28 5.93 -15.62
N SER A 224 10.71 6.68 -16.60
CA SER A 224 12.03 7.25 -16.70
C SER A 224 12.38 8.02 -15.42
N ASN A 225 13.61 7.86 -14.97
CA ASN A 225 14.12 8.62 -13.83
C ASN A 225 14.13 10.11 -14.16
N ILE A 226 13.13 10.85 -13.74
CA ILE A 226 13.13 12.29 -13.89
C ILE A 226 14.04 12.89 -12.82
N VAL A 227 15.02 13.64 -13.25
CA VAL A 227 15.97 14.33 -12.39
C VAL A 227 15.76 15.82 -12.52
N LYS A 228 15.48 16.46 -11.40
CA LYS A 228 15.32 17.91 -11.31
C LYS A 228 16.63 18.57 -10.90
N PHE A 229 17.08 19.51 -11.70
CA PHE A 229 18.27 20.32 -11.47
C PHE A 229 17.87 21.74 -11.04
N LYS A 230 18.52 22.22 -9.99
CA LYS A 230 18.55 23.65 -9.69
C LYS A 230 19.84 24.21 -10.24
N ILE A 231 19.74 25.09 -11.23
CA ILE A 231 20.86 25.69 -11.95
C ILE A 231 20.81 27.24 -11.87
N ASP A 232 21.85 27.88 -12.29
CA ASP A 232 21.92 29.36 -12.29
C ASP A 232 20.95 30.00 -13.28
N ASN A 233 20.80 29.44 -14.50
CA ASN A 233 19.89 29.96 -15.50
C ASN A 233 19.40 28.92 -16.48
N THR A 234 18.10 28.67 -16.54
CA THR A 234 17.48 27.67 -17.43
C THR A 234 17.42 28.11 -18.90
N SER A 235 17.54 29.40 -19.23
CA SER A 235 17.55 29.88 -20.63
C SER A 235 18.73 29.32 -21.43
N ILE A 236 19.83 28.95 -20.79
CA ILE A 236 20.99 28.31 -21.40
C ILE A 236 20.63 26.93 -21.95
N ILE A 237 19.76 26.20 -21.26
CA ILE A 237 19.31 24.84 -21.67
C ILE A 237 18.67 24.88 -23.06
N THR A 238 17.78 25.84 -23.29
CA THR A 238 17.11 26.01 -24.58
C THR A 238 18.06 26.50 -25.68
N GLN A 239 18.99 27.40 -25.36
CA GLN A 239 19.94 27.96 -26.31
C GLN A 239 20.97 26.94 -26.82
N LEU A 240 21.39 25.99 -25.97
CA LEU A 240 22.39 24.98 -26.29
C LEU A 240 21.79 23.71 -26.91
N GLY A 241 20.48 23.67 -27.12
CA GLY A 241 19.80 22.53 -27.76
C GLY A 241 19.89 21.24 -26.95
N TYR A 242 19.84 21.33 -25.62
CA TYR A 242 19.83 20.15 -24.74
C TYR A 242 18.62 19.26 -24.98
N ASP A 243 17.52 19.81 -25.44
CA ASP A 243 16.31 19.11 -25.87
C ASP A 243 16.52 18.15 -27.04
N SER A 244 17.56 18.37 -27.86
CA SER A 244 17.93 17.49 -28.98
C SER A 244 18.82 16.30 -28.57
N LYS A 245 19.53 16.39 -27.43
CA LYS A 245 20.46 15.36 -26.94
C LYS A 245 19.94 14.55 -25.77
N PHE A 246 19.18 15.22 -24.90
CA PHE A 246 18.61 14.63 -23.68
C PHE A 246 17.11 14.87 -23.67
N SER A 247 16.37 13.96 -23.07
CA SER A 247 14.91 14.09 -22.94
C SER A 247 14.58 15.18 -21.91
N LEU A 248 14.49 16.45 -22.36
CA LEU A 248 14.00 17.55 -21.54
C LEU A 248 12.51 17.34 -21.25
N VAL A 249 12.15 17.30 -19.97
CA VAL A 249 10.77 17.10 -19.53
C VAL A 249 10.08 18.45 -19.38
N GLU A 250 10.67 19.32 -18.56
CA GLU A 250 10.04 20.62 -18.23
C GLU A 250 11.06 21.64 -17.73
N ILE A 251 10.85 22.89 -18.07
CA ILE A 251 11.49 24.05 -17.44
C ILE A 251 10.46 24.67 -16.51
N HIS A 252 10.62 24.48 -15.20
CA HIS A 252 9.65 24.91 -14.19
C HIS A 252 9.69 26.42 -13.94
N ASP A 253 10.91 26.99 -13.92
CA ASP A 253 11.16 28.39 -13.70
C ASP A 253 12.57 28.78 -14.19
N ALA A 254 13.03 30.00 -13.87
CA ALA A 254 14.33 30.51 -14.28
C ALA A 254 15.54 29.68 -13.75
N ASN A 255 15.34 28.84 -12.75
CA ASN A 255 16.41 28.12 -12.07
C ASN A 255 16.18 26.61 -11.96
N HIS A 256 15.00 26.10 -12.33
CA HIS A 256 14.66 24.69 -12.19
C HIS A 256 14.29 24.07 -13.52
N VAL A 257 14.96 22.96 -13.86
CA VAL A 257 14.74 22.18 -15.08
C VAL A 257 14.74 20.68 -14.75
N SER A 258 13.89 19.92 -15.43
CA SER A 258 13.82 18.46 -15.29
C SER A 258 14.18 17.76 -16.58
N PHE A 259 14.99 16.72 -16.45
CA PHE A 259 15.36 15.81 -17.54
C PHE A 259 14.94 14.39 -17.23
N GLU A 260 14.53 13.67 -18.25
CA GLU A 260 14.33 12.23 -18.20
C GLU A 260 15.68 11.54 -18.45
N ILE A 261 16.12 10.70 -17.48
CA ILE A 261 17.42 10.02 -17.51
C ILE A 261 17.17 8.51 -17.61
N ARG A 262 17.70 7.87 -18.66
CA ARG A 262 17.48 6.44 -18.92
C ARG A 262 18.44 5.54 -18.15
N ASN A 263 19.64 6.02 -17.88
CA ASN A 263 20.69 5.27 -17.20
C ASN A 263 21.78 6.19 -16.63
N GLU A 264 22.64 5.63 -15.78
CA GLU A 264 23.74 6.35 -15.12
C GLU A 264 24.73 6.99 -16.11
N ASN A 265 24.96 6.38 -17.26
CA ASN A 265 25.85 6.96 -18.28
C ASN A 265 25.27 8.23 -18.89
N GLU A 266 23.98 8.25 -19.18
CA GLU A 266 23.28 9.43 -19.69
C GLU A 266 23.29 10.56 -18.65
N PHE A 267 23.08 10.23 -17.36
CA PHE A 267 23.21 11.15 -16.24
C PHE A 267 24.61 11.76 -16.18
N ALA A 268 25.66 10.91 -16.22
CA ALA A 268 27.04 11.40 -16.20
C ALA A 268 27.37 12.28 -17.40
N GLN A 269 26.88 11.97 -18.60
CA GLN A 269 27.03 12.80 -19.79
C GLN A 269 26.34 14.16 -19.66
N LEU A 270 25.13 14.20 -19.11
CA LEU A 270 24.41 15.44 -18.86
C LEU A 270 25.17 16.35 -17.89
N ILE A 271 25.64 15.80 -16.77
CA ILE A 271 26.45 16.53 -15.78
C ILE A 271 27.74 17.06 -16.41
N ALA A 272 28.45 16.22 -17.17
CA ALA A 272 29.70 16.60 -17.82
C ALA A 272 29.48 17.77 -18.82
N LEU A 273 28.39 17.69 -19.58
CA LEU A 273 28.05 18.73 -20.55
C LEU A 273 27.68 20.06 -19.85
N MET A 274 26.85 20.01 -18.80
CA MET A 274 26.53 21.19 -17.99
C MET A 274 27.80 21.83 -17.41
N SER A 275 28.74 21.02 -16.94
CA SER A 275 30.02 21.50 -16.42
C SER A 275 30.90 22.14 -17.50
N GLN A 276 30.96 21.56 -18.72
CA GLN A 276 31.71 22.15 -19.85
C GLN A 276 31.15 23.53 -20.25
N GLU A 277 29.83 23.67 -20.23
CA GLU A 277 29.15 24.94 -20.55
C GLU A 277 29.11 25.90 -19.36
N ARG A 278 29.80 25.55 -18.25
CA ARG A 278 29.92 26.37 -17.04
C ARG A 278 28.58 26.69 -16.37
N ILE A 279 27.61 25.82 -16.52
CA ILE A 279 26.33 25.91 -15.83
C ILE A 279 26.54 25.50 -14.37
N ALA A 280 26.26 26.42 -13.46
CA ALA A 280 26.36 26.11 -12.03
C ALA A 280 25.17 25.26 -11.57
N ILE A 281 25.46 24.07 -11.04
CA ILE A 281 24.45 23.17 -10.47
C ILE A 281 24.45 23.36 -8.96
N TYR A 282 23.34 23.87 -8.41
CA TYR A 282 23.18 24.11 -6.97
C TYR A 282 22.55 22.94 -6.23
N ASN A 283 21.68 22.18 -6.90
CA ASN A 283 21.03 21.02 -6.33
C ASN A 283 20.63 20.06 -7.43
N ILE A 284 20.61 18.76 -7.08
CA ILE A 284 20.11 17.68 -7.92
C ILE A 284 19.14 16.90 -7.07
N THR A 285 17.89 16.84 -7.50
CA THR A 285 16.84 16.10 -6.81
C THR A 285 16.31 15.05 -7.77
N TYR A 286 16.41 13.80 -7.40
CA TYR A 286 15.63 12.77 -8.08
C TYR A 286 14.17 12.97 -7.71
N GLN A 287 13.28 12.89 -8.67
CA GLN A 287 11.84 13.00 -8.38
C GLN A 287 11.48 11.82 -7.47
N GLU A 288 11.11 12.12 -6.23
CA GLU A 288 11.21 11.19 -5.10
C GLU A 288 10.21 10.04 -5.12
N SER A 289 9.22 10.01 -6.00
CA SER A 289 8.30 8.89 -6.09
C SER A 289 7.95 8.60 -7.54
N ALA A 290 8.61 7.57 -8.08
CA ALA A 290 8.26 7.03 -9.39
C ALA A 290 6.79 6.55 -9.41
N LEU A 291 6.29 6.09 -8.28
CA LEU A 291 4.89 5.69 -8.10
C LEU A 291 3.96 6.90 -8.13
N GLU A 292 4.36 8.05 -7.59
CA GLU A 292 3.56 9.29 -7.59
C GLU A 292 3.39 9.84 -9.00
N THR A 293 4.47 9.89 -9.76
CA THR A 293 4.44 10.30 -11.18
C THR A 293 3.57 9.34 -11.99
N ALA A 294 3.70 8.00 -11.77
CA ALA A 294 2.84 7.00 -12.39
C ALA A 294 1.37 7.22 -12.07
N PHE A 295 1.08 7.48 -10.81
CA PHE A 295 -0.28 7.70 -10.34
C PHE A 295 -0.91 8.95 -10.96
N ILE A 296 -0.17 10.06 -11.04
CA ILE A 296 -0.64 11.31 -11.68
C ILE A 296 -0.96 11.04 -13.15
N HIS A 297 -0.01 10.49 -13.92
CA HIS A 297 -0.21 10.20 -15.35
C HIS A 297 -1.35 9.20 -15.64
N LEU A 298 -1.66 8.29 -14.71
CA LEU A 298 -2.74 7.33 -14.86
C LEU A 298 -4.10 7.90 -14.44
N THR A 299 -4.12 9.00 -13.68
CA THR A 299 -5.34 9.60 -13.11
C THR A 299 -5.73 10.95 -13.72
N GLU A 300 -4.88 11.56 -14.57
CA GLU A 300 -5.19 12.67 -15.48
C GLU A 300 -5.78 12.12 -16.79
#